data_ca7ac3912833963ae6c16565a16d9416
#
_entry.id   ca7ac3912833963ae6c16565a16d9416
#
_cell.length_a   1.000
_cell.length_b   1.000
_cell.length_c   1.000
_cell.angle_alpha   90.00
_cell.angle_beta   90.00
_cell.angle_gamma   90.00
#
_symmetry.space_group_name_H-M   'P 1'
#
loop_
_entity.id
_entity.type
_entity.pdbx_description
1 polymer ?
#
loop_
_entity_poly.entity_id
_entity_poly.type
_entity_poly.pdbx_seq_one_letter_code
_entity_poly.pdbx_strand_id
1 'polypeptide(L)'
;MTYAESNYLGSAIATNNQASFTFSYLDVSEIRVDITVNGTTTTYTTSSSPAGFSINSPDQFVTLSSHPADSDAIRIYRVTNLDATRATFVAGSAISANDLNNNYKQTLQASQESRLEASTATTTANTAKTTADTAISTANSATT
;
A
#
# COMPACT_ATOMS: atom_id res chain seq x y z
N MET A 1 11.15 3.32 -7.48
CA MET A 1 10.91 1.97 -6.95
C MET A 1 10.07 2.15 -5.70
N THR A 2 8.83 1.74 -5.73
CA THR A 2 7.93 1.79 -4.57
C THR A 2 8.17 0.53 -3.73
N TYR A 3 8.65 0.72 -2.49
CA TYR A 3 9.05 -0.39 -1.62
C TYR A 3 7.88 -1.00 -0.82
N ALA A 4 6.68 -0.43 -0.90
CA ALA A 4 5.55 -0.83 -0.07
C ALA A 4 4.19 -0.80 -0.79
N GLU A 5 4.14 -0.44 -2.08
CA GLU A 5 2.90 -0.42 -2.86
C GLU A 5 3.09 -0.73 -4.33
N SER A 6 2.01 -1.18 -4.98
CA SER A 6 1.85 -1.32 -6.42
C SER A 6 0.50 -0.77 -6.83
N ASN A 7 0.46 0.00 -7.93
CA ASN A 7 -0.73 0.69 -8.40
C ASN A 7 -1.09 0.24 -9.82
N TYR A 8 -2.39 0.03 -10.09
CA TYR A 8 -2.94 -0.41 -11.36
C TYR A 8 -4.19 0.37 -11.73
N LEU A 9 -4.50 0.42 -13.01
CA LEU A 9 -5.86 0.64 -13.51
C LEU A 9 -6.51 -0.72 -13.76
N GLY A 10 -7.83 -0.79 -13.69
CA GLY A 10 -8.57 -2.02 -13.95
C GLY A 10 -8.26 -2.64 -15.32
N SER A 11 -8.06 -1.79 -16.34
CA SER A 11 -7.62 -2.20 -17.68
C SER A 11 -6.26 -2.93 -17.73
N ALA A 12 -5.41 -2.77 -16.70
CA ALA A 12 -4.14 -3.46 -16.59
C ALA A 12 -4.22 -4.78 -15.81
N ILE A 13 -5.39 -5.11 -15.25
CA ILE A 13 -5.59 -6.37 -14.54
C ILE A 13 -5.88 -7.47 -15.55
N ALA A 14 -5.15 -8.57 -15.43
CA ALA A 14 -5.33 -9.73 -16.30
C ALA A 14 -6.72 -10.37 -16.12
N THR A 15 -7.20 -11.09 -17.14
CA THR A 15 -8.53 -11.74 -17.14
C THR A 15 -8.73 -12.77 -16.03
N ASN A 16 -7.65 -13.24 -15.41
CA ASN A 16 -7.68 -14.10 -14.22
C ASN A 16 -7.79 -13.31 -12.91
N ASN A 17 -8.05 -12.01 -12.97
CA ASN A 17 -8.18 -11.07 -11.84
C ASN A 17 -6.91 -10.95 -10.97
N GLN A 18 -5.74 -11.26 -11.52
CA GLN A 18 -4.48 -11.22 -10.78
C GLN A 18 -3.76 -9.89 -10.98
N ALA A 19 -3.30 -9.33 -9.86
CA ALA A 19 -2.45 -8.16 -9.81
C ALA A 19 -1.17 -8.48 -9.03
N SER A 20 -0.01 -8.33 -9.66
CA SER A 20 1.28 -8.64 -9.04
C SER A 20 1.78 -7.48 -8.18
N PHE A 21 2.64 -7.76 -7.22
CA PHE A 21 3.37 -6.74 -6.46
C PHE A 21 4.82 -7.19 -6.23
N THR A 22 5.72 -6.24 -5.97
CA THR A 22 7.16 -6.53 -5.89
C THR A 22 7.76 -6.30 -4.51
N PHE A 23 6.98 -5.79 -3.56
CA PHE A 23 7.45 -5.59 -2.19
C PHE A 23 7.32 -6.87 -1.35
N SER A 24 8.22 -7.04 -0.38
CA SER A 24 8.18 -8.15 0.56
C SER A 24 7.22 -7.86 1.71
N TYR A 25 6.67 -8.91 2.30
CA TYR A 25 5.85 -8.86 3.51
C TYR A 25 6.29 -9.96 4.48
N LEU A 26 5.89 -9.85 5.75
CA LEU A 26 6.17 -10.84 6.79
C LEU A 26 4.97 -11.73 7.07
N ASP A 27 3.77 -11.20 6.83
CA ASP A 27 2.51 -11.93 7.03
C ASP A 27 1.48 -11.46 5.99
N VAL A 28 0.66 -12.36 5.48
CA VAL A 28 -0.39 -12.04 4.50
C VAL A 28 -1.42 -11.06 5.07
N SER A 29 -1.62 -11.03 6.38
CA SER A 29 -2.51 -10.08 7.04
C SER A 29 -2.03 -8.62 6.97
N GLU A 30 -0.79 -8.38 6.57
CA GLU A 30 -0.23 -7.04 6.34
C GLU A 30 -0.63 -6.46 4.98
N ILE A 31 -1.11 -7.30 4.05
CA ILE A 31 -1.49 -6.86 2.71
C ILE A 31 -2.87 -6.19 2.75
N ARG A 32 -2.97 -5.06 2.06
CA ARG A 32 -4.19 -4.28 1.84
C ARG A 32 -4.39 -4.07 0.36
N VAL A 33 -5.66 -4.05 -0.05
CA VAL A 33 -6.06 -3.69 -1.42
C VAL A 33 -7.11 -2.60 -1.34
N ASP A 34 -6.80 -1.44 -1.90
CA ASP A 34 -7.76 -0.37 -2.14
C ASP A 34 -8.28 -0.52 -3.57
N ILE A 35 -9.60 -0.44 -3.72
CA ILE A 35 -10.25 -0.32 -5.03
C ILE A 35 -11.04 0.99 -5.03
N THR A 36 -10.71 1.87 -5.96
CA THR A 36 -11.36 3.17 -6.10
C THR A 36 -12.25 3.17 -7.34
N VAL A 37 -13.54 3.31 -7.13
CA VAL A 37 -14.59 3.35 -8.15
C VAL A 37 -15.25 4.72 -8.10
N ASN A 38 -15.23 5.46 -9.20
CA ASN A 38 -15.85 6.80 -9.29
C ASN A 38 -15.44 7.74 -8.14
N GLY A 39 -14.17 7.70 -7.73
CA GLY A 39 -13.63 8.54 -6.65
C GLY A 39 -13.91 8.02 -5.23
N THR A 40 -14.66 6.94 -5.07
CA THR A 40 -14.89 6.29 -3.76
C THR A 40 -13.94 5.12 -3.58
N THR A 41 -13.14 5.14 -2.52
CA THR A 41 -12.16 4.09 -2.20
C THR A 41 -12.73 3.14 -1.16
N THR A 42 -12.65 1.84 -1.44
CA THR A 42 -12.93 0.77 -0.49
C THR A 42 -11.64 0.01 -0.21
N THR A 43 -11.28 -0.11 1.07
CA THR A 43 -10.10 -0.87 1.52
C THR A 43 -10.49 -2.28 1.92
N TYR A 44 -9.80 -3.26 1.35
CA TYR A 44 -9.94 -4.67 1.68
C TYR A 44 -8.72 -5.18 2.43
N THR A 45 -8.97 -6.07 3.37
CA THR A 45 -7.97 -6.84 4.13
C THR A 45 -8.17 -8.32 3.87
N THR A 46 -7.26 -9.18 4.27
CA THR A 46 -7.42 -10.64 4.20
C THR A 46 -8.58 -11.17 5.04
N SER A 47 -9.09 -10.37 5.99
CA SER A 47 -10.24 -10.69 6.85
C SER A 47 -11.51 -9.93 6.49
N SER A 48 -11.55 -9.18 5.38
CA SER A 48 -12.75 -8.45 4.93
C SER A 48 -13.90 -9.41 4.59
N SER A 49 -15.12 -9.00 4.90
CA SER A 49 -16.34 -9.73 4.53
C SER A 49 -17.33 -8.75 3.86
N PRO A 50 -17.69 -8.96 2.55
CA PRO A 50 -17.15 -10.02 1.69
C PRO A 50 -15.64 -9.84 1.39
N ALA A 51 -14.98 -10.93 1.06
CA ALA A 51 -13.57 -10.90 0.69
C ALA A 51 -13.38 -10.12 -0.62
N GLY A 52 -12.50 -9.11 -0.61
CA GLY A 52 -12.17 -8.33 -1.81
C GLY A 52 -11.05 -8.96 -2.64
N PHE A 53 -10.22 -9.78 -2.01
CA PHE A 53 -9.12 -10.49 -2.66
C PHE A 53 -8.71 -11.74 -1.89
N SER A 54 -7.93 -12.58 -2.54
CA SER A 54 -7.21 -13.69 -1.91
C SER A 54 -5.72 -13.61 -2.22
N ILE A 55 -4.89 -14.16 -1.34
CA ILE A 55 -3.45 -14.29 -1.50
C ILE A 55 -3.00 -15.55 -0.76
N ASN A 56 -2.06 -16.30 -1.36
CA ASN A 56 -1.40 -17.43 -0.73
C ASN A 56 0.09 -17.09 -0.53
N SER A 57 0.58 -17.23 0.69
CA SER A 57 2.00 -17.03 0.95
C SER A 57 2.81 -18.21 0.36
N PRO A 58 3.92 -17.97 -0.36
CA PRO A 58 4.67 -16.71 -0.52
C PRO A 58 4.38 -15.94 -1.82
N ASP A 59 3.17 -15.99 -2.34
CA ASP A 59 2.79 -15.39 -3.61
C ASP A 59 3.10 -13.88 -3.67
N GLN A 60 3.47 -13.41 -4.85
CA GLN A 60 3.72 -12.01 -5.16
C GLN A 60 2.59 -11.43 -6.04
N PHE A 61 1.38 -11.95 -5.89
CA PHE A 61 0.16 -11.42 -6.50
C PHE A 61 -1.04 -11.61 -5.58
N VAL A 62 -2.02 -10.75 -5.75
CA VAL A 62 -3.36 -10.91 -5.19
C VAL A 62 -4.30 -11.35 -6.31
N THR A 63 -5.30 -12.17 -5.99
CA THR A 63 -6.40 -12.50 -6.88
C THR A 63 -7.63 -11.76 -6.37
N LEU A 64 -8.12 -10.79 -7.16
CA LEU A 64 -9.31 -10.01 -6.82
C LEU A 64 -10.57 -10.88 -6.94
N SER A 65 -11.53 -10.66 -6.06
CA SER A 65 -12.80 -11.43 -6.03
C SER A 65 -13.69 -11.18 -7.24
N SER A 66 -13.51 -10.03 -7.91
CA SER A 66 -14.18 -9.68 -9.17
C SER A 66 -13.22 -8.90 -10.06
N HIS A 67 -13.46 -8.97 -11.37
CA HIS A 67 -12.68 -8.15 -12.31
C HIS A 67 -13.11 -6.69 -12.16
N PRO A 68 -12.16 -5.76 -11.92
CA PRO A 68 -12.46 -4.34 -11.83
C PRO A 68 -12.81 -3.76 -13.21
N ALA A 69 -13.59 -2.67 -13.24
CA ALA A 69 -13.81 -1.94 -14.47
C ALA A 69 -12.52 -1.24 -14.93
N ASP A 70 -12.38 -1.00 -16.23
CA ASP A 70 -11.15 -0.43 -16.83
C ASP A 70 -10.68 0.88 -16.19
N SER A 71 -11.63 1.69 -15.71
CA SER A 71 -11.37 2.99 -15.07
C SER A 71 -11.10 2.91 -13.57
N ASP A 72 -11.30 1.75 -12.94
CA ASP A 72 -11.10 1.60 -11.51
C ASP A 72 -9.60 1.68 -11.17
N ALA A 73 -9.27 2.33 -10.07
CA ALA A 73 -7.89 2.36 -9.58
C ALA A 73 -7.70 1.32 -8.47
N ILE A 74 -6.68 0.50 -8.63
CA ILE A 74 -6.33 -0.56 -7.67
C ILE A 74 -4.97 -0.23 -7.06
N ARG A 75 -4.90 -0.20 -5.73
CA ARG A 75 -3.65 -0.05 -4.98
C ARG A 75 -3.46 -1.25 -4.08
N ILE A 76 -2.35 -1.96 -4.25
CA ILE A 76 -1.92 -3.06 -3.38
C ILE A 76 -0.78 -2.51 -2.53
N TYR A 77 -0.89 -2.60 -1.22
CA TYR A 77 0.13 -2.07 -0.32
C TYR A 77 0.25 -2.89 0.95
N ARG A 78 1.34 -2.67 1.67
CA ARG A 78 1.61 -3.30 2.95
C ARG A 78 1.37 -2.31 4.08
N VAL A 79 0.80 -2.82 5.17
CA VAL A 79 0.73 -2.16 6.48
C VAL A 79 1.39 -3.10 7.48
N THR A 80 2.64 -2.82 7.82
CA THR A 80 3.42 -3.64 8.76
C THR A 80 2.81 -3.55 10.15
N ASN A 81 2.53 -4.70 10.77
CA ASN A 81 2.06 -4.73 12.16
C ASN A 81 3.20 -4.34 13.10
N LEU A 82 3.00 -3.27 13.87
CA LEU A 82 3.94 -2.71 14.84
C LEU A 82 3.47 -2.85 16.29
N ASP A 83 2.32 -3.50 16.54
CA ASP A 83 1.77 -3.67 17.89
C ASP A 83 2.65 -4.57 18.77
N ALA A 84 3.41 -5.46 18.14
CA ALA A 84 4.38 -6.33 18.80
C ALA A 84 5.58 -6.63 17.91
N THR A 85 6.72 -6.94 18.50
CA THR A 85 7.87 -7.49 17.77
C THR A 85 7.58 -8.89 17.25
N ARG A 86 8.16 -9.27 16.11
CA ARG A 86 8.00 -10.62 15.51
C ARG A 86 8.54 -11.73 16.41
N ALA A 87 9.57 -11.43 17.19
CA ALA A 87 10.11 -12.33 18.19
C ALA A 87 10.50 -11.55 19.44
N THR A 88 10.25 -12.16 20.61
CA THR A 88 10.67 -11.65 21.91
C THR A 88 11.77 -12.53 22.46
N PHE A 89 12.88 -11.93 22.85
CA PHE A 89 14.01 -12.64 23.45
C PHE A 89 13.93 -12.54 24.98
N VAL A 90 14.04 -13.67 25.66
CA VAL A 90 14.10 -13.73 27.11
C VAL A 90 15.52 -14.15 27.58
N ALA A 91 15.91 -13.73 28.77
CA ALA A 91 17.23 -14.07 29.32
C ALA A 91 17.43 -15.59 29.35
N GLY A 92 18.58 -16.08 28.85
CA GLY A 92 18.92 -17.49 28.78
C GLY A 92 18.31 -18.26 27.59
N SER A 93 17.49 -17.64 26.74
CA SER A 93 17.01 -18.31 25.53
C SER A 93 18.05 -18.25 24.41
N ALA A 94 18.03 -19.26 23.54
CA ALA A 94 18.78 -19.21 22.29
C ALA A 94 18.15 -18.17 21.34
N ILE A 95 19.00 -17.37 20.70
CA ILE A 95 18.58 -16.41 19.67
C ILE A 95 18.74 -17.08 18.31
N SER A 96 17.64 -17.24 17.57
CA SER A 96 17.72 -17.71 16.19
C SER A 96 18.01 -16.56 15.23
N ALA A 97 18.81 -16.82 14.20
CA ALA A 97 19.08 -15.84 13.16
C ALA A 97 17.79 -15.43 12.43
N ASN A 98 16.83 -16.34 12.31
CA ASN A 98 15.54 -16.08 11.67
C ASN A 98 14.70 -15.07 12.46
N ASP A 99 14.62 -15.22 13.77
CA ASP A 99 13.88 -14.32 14.67
C ASP A 99 14.48 -12.92 14.64
N LEU A 100 15.81 -12.83 14.70
CA LEU A 100 16.52 -11.56 14.61
C LEU A 100 16.28 -10.87 13.27
N ASN A 101 16.40 -11.63 12.17
CA ASN A 101 16.15 -11.11 10.82
C ASN A 101 14.69 -10.67 10.64
N ASN A 102 13.71 -11.35 11.23
CA ASN A 102 12.31 -10.96 11.13
C ASN A 102 12.03 -9.64 11.89
N ASN A 103 12.64 -9.43 13.06
CA ASN A 103 12.57 -8.15 13.77
C ASN A 103 13.20 -7.02 12.96
N TYR A 104 14.38 -7.24 12.34
CA TYR A 104 14.99 -6.26 11.46
C TYR A 104 14.15 -5.96 10.21
N LYS A 105 13.57 -7.00 9.58
CA LYS A 105 12.67 -6.81 8.44
C LYS A 105 11.44 -6.00 8.81
N GLN A 106 10.83 -6.25 9.98
CA GLN A 106 9.69 -5.49 10.48
C GLN A 106 10.04 -3.99 10.58
N THR A 107 11.17 -3.67 11.21
CA THR A 107 11.63 -2.27 11.34
C THR A 107 11.93 -1.63 9.98
N LEU A 108 12.60 -2.37 9.08
CA LEU A 108 12.89 -1.89 7.73
C LEU A 108 11.61 -1.61 6.95
N GLN A 109 10.64 -2.51 7.02
CA GLN A 109 9.36 -2.39 6.33
C GLN A 109 8.56 -1.19 6.82
N ALA A 110 8.49 -0.98 8.14
CA ALA A 110 7.86 0.20 8.73
C ALA A 110 8.54 1.51 8.27
N SER A 111 9.86 1.52 8.21
CA SER A 111 10.61 2.67 7.70
C SER A 111 10.35 2.96 6.22
N GLN A 112 10.18 1.92 5.40
CA GLN A 112 9.80 2.08 3.99
C GLN A 112 8.41 2.68 3.83
N GLU A 113 7.45 2.26 4.65
CA GLU A 113 6.08 2.77 4.67
C GLU A 113 6.05 4.24 5.08
N SER A 114 6.72 4.60 6.18
CA SER A 114 6.82 6.00 6.63
C SER A 114 7.47 6.91 5.57
N ARG A 115 8.48 6.41 4.85
CA ARG A 115 9.10 7.16 3.75
C ARG A 115 8.14 7.35 2.58
N LEU A 116 7.32 6.34 2.25
CA LEU A 116 6.31 6.43 1.21
C LEU A 116 5.25 7.46 1.58
N GLU A 117 4.73 7.42 2.83
CA GLU A 117 3.76 8.38 3.34
C GLU A 117 4.29 9.82 3.29
N ALA A 118 5.54 10.04 3.73
CA ALA A 118 6.18 11.35 3.68
C ALA A 118 6.32 11.86 2.24
N SER A 119 6.69 10.99 1.30
CA SER A 119 6.78 11.32 -0.13
C SER A 119 5.42 11.70 -0.70
N THR A 120 4.38 10.94 -0.38
CA THR A 120 3.00 11.20 -0.81
C THR A 120 2.49 12.52 -0.24
N ALA A 121 2.71 12.78 1.06
CA ALA A 121 2.33 14.02 1.70
C ALA A 121 3.02 15.24 1.05
N THR A 122 4.31 15.11 0.73
CA THR A 122 5.08 16.17 0.04
C THR A 122 4.50 16.44 -1.35
N THR A 123 4.18 15.39 -2.11
CA THR A 123 3.57 15.53 -3.44
C THR A 123 2.21 16.21 -3.37
N THR A 124 1.36 15.82 -2.41
CA THR A 124 0.04 16.41 -2.18
C THR A 124 0.17 17.90 -1.82
N ALA A 125 1.08 18.25 -0.92
CA ALA A 125 1.33 19.64 -0.53
C ALA A 125 1.81 20.49 -1.70
N ASN A 126 2.71 19.98 -2.54
CA ASN A 126 3.18 20.68 -3.74
C ASN A 126 2.06 20.88 -4.76
N THR A 127 1.19 19.88 -4.96
CA THR A 127 0.03 19.99 -5.85
C THR A 127 -0.95 21.05 -5.34
N ALA A 128 -1.27 21.04 -4.05
CA ALA A 128 -2.14 22.04 -3.43
C ALA A 128 -1.56 23.46 -3.57
N LYS A 129 -0.24 23.62 -3.35
CA LYS A 129 0.45 24.89 -3.57
C LYS A 129 0.31 25.37 -5.03
N THR A 130 0.58 24.51 -6.00
CA THR A 130 0.47 24.85 -7.43
C THR A 130 -0.96 25.26 -7.79
N THR A 131 -1.96 24.56 -7.27
CA THR A 131 -3.38 24.90 -7.48
C THR A 131 -3.70 26.27 -6.90
N ALA A 132 -3.24 26.58 -5.69
CA ALA A 132 -3.43 27.89 -5.06
C ALA A 132 -2.74 29.01 -5.85
N ASP A 133 -1.51 28.83 -6.29
CA ASP A 133 -0.75 29.80 -7.09
C ASP A 133 -1.47 30.09 -8.42
N THR A 134 -2.02 29.06 -9.06
CA THR A 134 -2.81 29.19 -10.30
C THR A 134 -4.10 29.98 -10.05
N ALA A 135 -4.83 29.70 -8.97
CA ALA A 135 -6.05 30.40 -8.62
C ALA A 135 -5.77 31.90 -8.35
N ILE A 136 -4.70 32.23 -7.63
CA ILE A 136 -4.26 33.60 -7.39
C ILE A 136 -3.94 34.33 -8.70
N SER A 137 -3.18 33.67 -9.59
CA SER A 137 -2.85 34.24 -10.91
C SER A 137 -4.10 34.53 -11.75
N THR A 138 -5.06 33.59 -11.76
CA THR A 138 -6.32 33.76 -12.47
C THR A 138 -7.14 34.91 -11.90
N ALA A 139 -7.24 35.01 -10.57
CA ALA A 139 -7.96 36.12 -9.92
C ALA A 139 -7.34 37.49 -10.23
N ASN A 140 -6.00 37.59 -10.21
CA ASN A 140 -5.29 38.82 -10.54
C ASN A 140 -5.49 39.24 -12.00
N SER A 141 -5.57 38.26 -12.92
CA SER A 141 -5.80 38.55 -14.35
C SER A 141 -7.25 38.99 -14.64
N ALA A 142 -8.21 38.59 -13.79
CA ALA A 142 -9.62 38.98 -13.95
C ALA A 142 -9.93 40.38 -13.41
N THR A 143 -8.99 41.00 -12.67
CA THR A 143 -9.15 42.36 -12.09
C THR A 143 -8.44 43.45 -12.86
N THR A 144 -7.80 43.09 -13.97
CA THR A 144 -7.18 44.02 -14.95
C THR A 144 -8.00 44.13 -16.23
#